data_faa8562e389dc52951ac4eb7102b7485
#
_entry.id   faa8562e389dc52951ac4eb7102b7485
#
_cell.length_a   1.000
_cell.length_b   1.000
_cell.length_c   1.000
_cell.angle_alpha   90.00
_cell.angle_beta   90.00
_cell.angle_gamma   90.00
#
_symmetry.space_group_name_H-M   'P 1'
#
loop_
_entity.id
_entity.type
_entity.pdbx_description
1 polymer ?
#
loop_
_entity_poly.entity_id
_entity_poly.type
_entity_poly.pdbx_seq_one_letter_code
_entity_poly.pdbx_strand_id
1 'polypeptide(L)'
;TKAHGIAVRPHIKPHKSVYFAMQQLELGAQGITCARLSEAEVMADYGIHDILIAYPLIGEDKMERIGKLMQRAGIHTIVNSETGAAQLSALGVRIGKKVPVLIEVDGGLHRGGIAPYAPTLAFAKKIEALPGLEICGLMYYGGLIYAQKTRAGFEAETRREHDELTGTAELLRQNGFTMRILSGGNSYSSRCCEYLEGITEVRCGNYIFNDVLTIATGFAAEQQCALRAVSTVVCKVDAHHAIIDAGSKTLTTDTCA
;
A
#
# COMPACT_ATOMS: atom_id res chain seq x y z
N THR A 1 3.80 5.44 -14.85
CA THR A 1 4.69 4.44 -14.21
C THR A 1 5.50 3.66 -15.22
N LYS A 2 4.88 2.99 -16.22
CA LYS A 2 5.60 2.16 -17.19
C LYS A 2 6.72 2.93 -17.94
N ALA A 3 6.47 4.17 -18.36
CA ALA A 3 7.47 5.02 -19.01
C ALA A 3 8.68 5.36 -18.12
N HIS A 4 8.55 5.23 -16.80
CA HIS A 4 9.61 5.48 -15.81
C HIS A 4 10.19 4.19 -15.23
N GLY A 5 9.87 3.01 -15.80
CA GLY A 5 10.37 1.73 -15.31
C GLY A 5 9.84 1.31 -13.94
N ILE A 6 8.77 1.95 -13.45
CA ILE A 6 8.18 1.67 -12.13
C ILE A 6 7.02 0.69 -12.30
N ALA A 7 7.09 -0.46 -11.64
CA ALA A 7 6.02 -1.45 -11.63
C ALA A 7 4.78 -0.95 -10.87
N VAL A 8 3.62 -1.49 -11.23
CA VAL A 8 2.37 -1.26 -10.50
C VAL A 8 2.02 -2.53 -9.74
N ARG A 9 1.87 -2.42 -8.42
CA ARG A 9 1.35 -3.46 -7.52
C ARG A 9 0.08 -2.93 -6.86
N PRO A 10 -1.08 -2.94 -7.56
CA PRO A 10 -2.29 -2.26 -7.09
C PRO A 10 -2.71 -2.70 -5.70
N HIS A 11 -3.16 -1.74 -4.89
CA HIS A 11 -3.77 -2.05 -3.61
C HIS A 11 -5.25 -2.40 -3.80
N ILE A 12 -5.65 -3.63 -3.48
CA ILE A 12 -7.01 -4.13 -3.75
C ILE A 12 -8.04 -3.71 -2.69
N LYS A 13 -7.64 -3.04 -1.61
CA LYS A 13 -8.53 -2.64 -0.51
C LYS A 13 -9.78 -1.83 -0.93
N PRO A 14 -9.75 -1.01 -2.02
CA PRO A 14 -10.94 -0.29 -2.43
C PRO A 14 -12.03 -1.19 -3.03
N HIS A 15 -11.64 -2.24 -3.75
CA HIS A 15 -12.61 -3.10 -4.46
C HIS A 15 -12.73 -4.52 -3.88
N LYS A 16 -11.67 -5.09 -3.32
CA LYS A 16 -11.61 -6.46 -2.76
C LYS A 16 -12.16 -7.54 -3.71
N SER A 17 -12.15 -7.26 -4.99
CA SER A 17 -12.73 -8.10 -6.05
C SER A 17 -11.63 -8.89 -6.75
N VAL A 18 -11.80 -10.20 -6.82
CA VAL A 18 -10.93 -11.08 -7.62
C VAL A 18 -10.99 -10.68 -9.10
N TYR A 19 -12.18 -10.36 -9.61
CA TYR A 19 -12.36 -9.95 -11.01
C TYR A 19 -11.47 -8.74 -11.36
N PHE A 20 -11.53 -7.67 -10.56
CA PHE A 20 -10.70 -6.48 -10.82
C PHE A 20 -9.21 -6.76 -10.60
N ALA A 21 -8.85 -7.58 -9.61
CA ALA A 21 -7.45 -7.94 -9.39
C ALA A 21 -6.88 -8.72 -10.60
N MET A 22 -7.62 -9.66 -11.17
CA MET A 22 -7.22 -10.38 -12.38
C MET A 22 -7.08 -9.46 -13.59
N GLN A 23 -8.03 -8.53 -13.79
CA GLN A 23 -7.93 -7.52 -14.86
C GLN A 23 -6.68 -6.64 -14.71
N GLN A 24 -6.33 -6.25 -13.48
CA GLN A 24 -5.11 -5.47 -13.20
C GLN A 24 -3.84 -6.26 -13.57
N LEU A 25 -3.80 -7.56 -13.26
CA LEU A 25 -2.68 -8.44 -13.62
C LEU A 25 -2.58 -8.63 -15.14
N GLU A 26 -3.70 -8.86 -15.83
CA GLU A 26 -3.77 -8.97 -17.31
C GLU A 26 -3.27 -7.68 -17.98
N LEU A 27 -3.51 -6.52 -17.38
CA LEU A 27 -3.02 -5.22 -17.85
C LEU A 27 -1.55 -4.94 -17.48
N GLY A 28 -0.87 -5.90 -16.85
CA GLY A 28 0.57 -5.85 -16.58
C GLY A 28 0.94 -5.37 -15.18
N ALA A 29 0.05 -5.45 -14.20
CA ALA A 29 0.43 -5.31 -12.80
C ALA A 29 1.37 -6.46 -12.41
N GLN A 30 2.42 -6.16 -11.62
CA GLN A 30 3.42 -7.15 -11.20
C GLN A 30 2.86 -8.18 -10.21
N GLY A 31 1.89 -7.78 -9.41
CA GLY A 31 1.23 -8.53 -8.36
C GLY A 31 0.20 -7.63 -7.72
N ILE A 32 -0.28 -7.97 -6.54
CA ILE A 32 -1.26 -7.17 -5.80
C ILE A 32 -0.79 -6.81 -4.39
N THR A 33 -1.40 -5.79 -3.80
CA THR A 33 -1.23 -5.43 -2.40
C THR A 33 -2.53 -5.63 -1.64
N CYS A 34 -2.48 -6.36 -0.52
CA CYS A 34 -3.61 -6.61 0.38
C CYS A 34 -3.42 -5.83 1.69
N ALA A 35 -4.53 -5.34 2.27
CA ALA A 35 -4.54 -4.71 3.59
C ALA A 35 -4.67 -5.73 4.73
N ARG A 36 -5.10 -6.93 4.45
CA ARG A 36 -5.38 -7.99 5.44
C ARG A 36 -4.99 -9.36 4.93
N LEU A 37 -4.66 -10.24 5.86
CA LEU A 37 -4.37 -11.63 5.56
C LEU A 37 -5.55 -12.35 4.89
N SER A 38 -6.78 -12.10 5.35
CA SER A 38 -7.99 -12.69 4.73
C SER A 38 -8.23 -12.28 3.29
N GLU A 39 -7.83 -11.06 2.92
CA GLU A 39 -7.85 -10.64 1.51
C GLU A 39 -6.83 -11.46 0.69
N ALA A 40 -5.62 -11.62 1.20
CA ALA A 40 -4.56 -12.38 0.54
C ALA A 40 -4.93 -13.86 0.37
N GLU A 41 -5.58 -14.46 1.35
CA GLU A 41 -6.06 -15.85 1.28
C GLU A 41 -7.07 -16.03 0.14
N VAL A 42 -8.09 -15.17 0.07
CA VAL A 42 -9.08 -15.20 -1.00
C VAL A 42 -8.42 -15.03 -2.37
N MET A 43 -7.52 -14.04 -2.51
CA MET A 43 -6.86 -13.80 -3.79
C MET A 43 -6.00 -14.99 -4.24
N ALA A 44 -5.30 -15.63 -3.29
CA ALA A 44 -4.50 -16.82 -3.57
C ALA A 44 -5.37 -18.03 -3.93
N ASP A 45 -6.57 -18.19 -3.34
CA ASP A 45 -7.52 -19.26 -3.70
C ASP A 45 -7.97 -19.17 -5.17
N TYR A 46 -7.95 -17.98 -5.75
CA TYR A 46 -8.26 -17.73 -7.15
C TYR A 46 -7.02 -17.63 -8.06
N GLY A 47 -5.86 -18.10 -7.59
CA GLY A 47 -4.66 -18.24 -8.44
C GLY A 47 -3.80 -16.98 -8.55
N ILE A 48 -3.97 -16.00 -7.69
CA ILE A 48 -3.06 -14.83 -7.63
C ILE A 48 -1.87 -15.19 -6.73
N HIS A 49 -0.67 -15.23 -7.30
CA HIS A 49 0.50 -15.80 -6.65
C HIS A 49 1.56 -14.80 -6.19
N ASP A 50 1.47 -13.52 -6.53
CA ASP A 50 2.41 -12.48 -6.08
C ASP A 50 1.65 -11.43 -5.26
N ILE A 51 1.77 -11.54 -3.92
CA ILE A 51 0.96 -10.76 -2.97
C ILE A 51 1.85 -10.11 -1.93
N LEU A 52 1.75 -8.79 -1.81
CA LEU A 52 2.27 -8.02 -0.69
C LEU A 52 1.17 -7.79 0.34
N ILE A 53 1.36 -8.24 1.58
CA ILE A 53 0.48 -7.90 2.70
C ILE A 53 1.05 -6.65 3.39
N ALA A 54 0.49 -5.50 3.07
CA ALA A 54 0.93 -4.20 3.59
C ALA A 54 0.31 -3.87 4.97
N TYR A 55 0.43 -4.81 5.89
CA TYR A 55 -0.04 -4.72 7.27
C TYR A 55 0.83 -5.58 8.19
N PRO A 56 1.27 -5.08 9.37
CA PRO A 56 2.05 -5.87 10.30
C PRO A 56 1.25 -7.05 10.85
N LEU A 57 1.84 -8.23 10.82
CA LEU A 57 1.21 -9.45 11.29
C LEU A 57 1.79 -9.85 12.65
N ILE A 58 0.93 -9.93 13.65
CA ILE A 58 1.26 -10.34 15.01
C ILE A 58 0.22 -11.36 15.49
N GLY A 59 0.68 -12.39 16.16
CA GLY A 59 -0.17 -13.44 16.76
C GLY A 59 -0.01 -14.79 16.07
N GLU A 60 -0.09 -15.87 16.88
CA GLU A 60 0.17 -17.24 16.42
C GLU A 60 -0.84 -17.70 15.37
N ASP A 61 -2.11 -17.30 15.50
CA ASP A 61 -3.15 -17.57 14.50
C ASP A 61 -2.79 -17.05 13.11
N LYS A 62 -2.21 -15.84 13.04
CA LYS A 62 -1.77 -15.25 11.78
C LYS A 62 -0.52 -15.92 11.25
N MET A 63 0.41 -16.31 12.14
CA MET A 63 1.61 -17.04 11.75
C MET A 63 1.26 -18.40 11.13
N GLU A 64 0.29 -19.12 11.69
CA GLU A 64 -0.20 -20.37 11.09
C GLU A 64 -0.81 -20.18 9.72
N ARG A 65 -1.67 -19.17 9.56
CA ARG A 65 -2.33 -18.83 8.30
C ARG A 65 -1.35 -18.40 7.22
N ILE A 66 -0.38 -17.54 7.56
CA ILE A 66 0.70 -17.13 6.63
C ILE A 66 1.52 -18.34 6.20
N GLY A 67 1.85 -19.25 7.12
CA GLY A 67 2.58 -20.48 6.78
C GLY A 67 1.85 -21.33 5.74
N LYS A 68 0.53 -21.49 5.89
CA LYS A 68 -0.32 -22.18 4.91
C LYS A 68 -0.38 -21.43 3.56
N LEU A 69 -0.48 -20.10 3.62
CA LEU A 69 -0.55 -19.25 2.43
C LEU A 69 0.75 -19.28 1.62
N MET A 70 1.90 -19.27 2.27
CA MET A 70 3.23 -19.34 1.64
C MET A 70 3.52 -20.65 0.90
N GLN A 71 2.71 -21.69 1.10
CA GLN A 71 2.82 -22.96 0.35
C GLN A 71 2.21 -22.87 -1.06
N ARG A 72 1.32 -21.89 -1.30
CA ARG A 72 0.55 -21.75 -2.55
C ARG A 72 0.72 -20.42 -3.26
N ALA A 73 1.34 -19.43 -2.61
CA ALA A 73 1.59 -18.12 -3.20
C ALA A 73 2.94 -17.55 -2.74
N GLY A 74 3.54 -16.71 -3.56
CA GLY A 74 4.67 -15.85 -3.20
C GLY A 74 4.17 -14.69 -2.35
N ILE A 75 4.51 -14.71 -1.07
CA ILE A 75 4.03 -13.73 -0.11
C ILE A 75 5.18 -12.85 0.35
N HIS A 76 5.03 -11.56 0.20
CA HIS A 76 5.79 -10.55 0.92
C HIS A 76 4.93 -10.00 2.06
N THR A 77 5.54 -9.74 3.21
CA THR A 77 4.87 -9.04 4.32
C THR A 77 5.74 -7.90 4.83
N ILE A 78 5.22 -7.10 5.74
CA ILE A 78 5.95 -5.98 6.31
C ILE A 78 6.31 -6.22 7.76
N VAL A 79 7.41 -5.61 8.21
CA VAL A 79 7.84 -5.59 9.60
C VAL A 79 8.19 -4.17 10.03
N ASN A 80 7.78 -3.82 11.27
CA ASN A 80 8.07 -2.54 11.90
C ASN A 80 8.32 -2.70 13.41
N SER A 81 8.46 -3.94 13.90
CA SER A 81 8.74 -4.26 15.30
C SER A 81 9.58 -5.53 15.42
N GLU A 82 10.42 -5.60 16.44
CA GLU A 82 11.22 -6.80 16.76
C GLU A 82 10.33 -8.01 17.07
N THR A 83 9.20 -7.80 17.75
CA THR A 83 8.23 -8.87 18.03
C THR A 83 7.67 -9.48 16.75
N GLY A 84 7.22 -8.65 15.80
CA GLY A 84 6.70 -9.14 14.52
C GLY A 84 7.78 -9.86 13.71
N ALA A 85 8.99 -9.31 13.67
CA ALA A 85 10.13 -9.93 13.00
C ALA A 85 10.48 -11.29 13.61
N ALA A 86 10.53 -11.40 14.94
CA ALA A 86 10.81 -12.66 15.63
C ALA A 86 9.74 -13.72 15.36
N GLN A 87 8.45 -13.38 15.37
CA GLN A 87 7.37 -14.32 15.07
C GLN A 87 7.42 -14.82 13.62
N LEU A 88 7.64 -13.92 12.64
CA LEU A 88 7.81 -14.30 11.25
C LEU A 88 9.07 -15.14 11.03
N SER A 89 10.16 -14.85 11.75
CA SER A 89 11.37 -15.69 11.71
C SER A 89 11.13 -17.08 12.25
N ALA A 90 10.45 -17.20 13.41
CA ALA A 90 10.09 -18.50 13.98
C ALA A 90 9.21 -19.31 13.03
N LEU A 91 8.26 -18.66 12.36
CA LEU A 91 7.49 -19.27 11.28
C LEU A 91 8.41 -19.77 10.15
N GLY A 92 9.31 -18.93 9.64
CA GLY A 92 10.22 -19.28 8.55
C GLY A 92 11.06 -20.51 8.87
N VAL A 93 11.62 -20.57 10.09
CA VAL A 93 12.36 -21.76 10.58
C VAL A 93 11.45 -23.00 10.62
N ARG A 94 10.24 -22.85 11.16
CA ARG A 94 9.25 -23.96 11.28
C ARG A 94 8.85 -24.55 9.92
N ILE A 95 8.68 -23.71 8.90
CA ILE A 95 8.30 -24.17 7.56
C ILE A 95 9.49 -24.46 6.63
N GLY A 96 10.73 -24.27 7.09
CA GLY A 96 11.94 -24.48 6.30
C GLY A 96 12.12 -23.49 5.13
N LYS A 97 11.50 -22.31 5.18
CA LYS A 97 11.53 -21.31 4.12
C LYS A 97 11.59 -19.90 4.72
N LYS A 98 12.59 -19.10 4.32
CA LYS A 98 12.66 -17.70 4.78
C LYS A 98 11.40 -16.93 4.37
N VAL A 99 10.91 -16.09 5.30
CA VAL A 99 9.78 -15.19 5.05
C VAL A 99 10.32 -13.89 4.46
N PRO A 100 9.95 -13.54 3.20
CA PRO A 100 10.36 -12.28 2.59
C PRO A 100 9.64 -11.11 3.26
N VAL A 101 10.41 -10.14 3.76
CA VAL A 101 9.86 -8.97 4.46
C VAL A 101 10.38 -7.66 3.87
N LEU A 102 9.52 -6.64 3.90
CA LEU A 102 9.88 -5.25 3.71
C LEU A 102 9.83 -4.54 5.06
N ILE A 103 10.85 -3.74 5.37
CA ILE A 103 10.79 -2.89 6.55
C ILE A 103 9.85 -1.71 6.24
N GLU A 104 8.83 -1.51 7.08
CA GLU A 104 7.93 -0.36 6.95
C GLU A 104 8.61 0.90 7.47
N VAL A 105 8.75 1.90 6.60
CA VAL A 105 9.28 3.23 6.92
C VAL A 105 8.10 4.18 7.18
N ASP A 106 8.17 4.94 8.28
CA ASP A 106 7.15 5.93 8.61
C ASP A 106 7.22 7.13 7.66
N GLY A 107 6.15 7.34 6.92
CA GLY A 107 5.97 8.46 5.98
C GLY A 107 5.43 9.74 6.62
N GLY A 108 5.61 9.93 7.92
CA GLY A 108 5.26 11.15 8.65
C GLY A 108 3.83 11.20 9.21
N LEU A 109 2.98 10.20 8.92
CA LEU A 109 1.67 10.08 9.58
C LEU A 109 1.75 9.52 11.00
N HIS A 110 2.90 8.94 11.37
CA HIS A 110 3.09 8.24 12.65
C HIS A 110 2.03 7.17 12.93
N ARG A 111 1.50 6.57 11.87
CA ARG A 111 0.52 5.49 11.94
C ARG A 111 1.18 4.15 12.22
N GLY A 112 2.38 3.95 11.70
CA GLY A 112 3.21 2.77 11.80
C GLY A 112 4.50 3.00 11.04
N GLY A 113 5.44 2.06 11.17
CA GLY A 113 6.74 2.17 10.52
C GLY A 113 7.84 2.66 11.45
N ILE A 114 9.07 2.56 10.95
CA ILE A 114 10.28 3.04 11.60
C ILE A 114 10.68 4.36 10.94
N ALA A 115 11.15 5.33 11.71
CA ALA A 115 11.60 6.60 11.14
C ALA A 115 12.70 6.35 10.08
N PRO A 116 12.72 7.13 8.98
CA PRO A 116 13.69 6.93 7.90
C PRO A 116 15.13 7.07 8.35
N TYR A 117 16.06 6.63 7.51
CA TYR A 117 17.51 6.69 7.68
C TYR A 117 18.05 5.85 8.87
N ALA A 118 18.76 6.48 9.81
CA ALA A 118 19.50 5.80 10.89
C ALA A 118 18.63 4.90 11.79
N PRO A 119 17.38 5.26 12.18
CA PRO A 119 16.52 4.38 12.94
C PRO A 119 16.14 3.10 12.16
N THR A 120 15.84 3.22 10.85
CA THR A 120 15.55 2.06 10.00
C THR A 120 16.78 1.17 9.84
N LEU A 121 17.98 1.73 9.68
CA LEU A 121 19.23 0.96 9.68
C LEU A 121 19.46 0.23 11.01
N ALA A 122 19.25 0.90 12.13
CA ALA A 122 19.40 0.28 13.45
C ALA A 122 18.43 -0.90 13.64
N PHE A 123 17.19 -0.75 13.17
CA PHE A 123 16.20 -1.82 13.19
C PHE A 123 16.60 -2.98 12.24
N ALA A 124 17.04 -2.69 11.03
CA ALA A 124 17.50 -3.71 10.08
C ALA A 124 18.63 -4.56 10.67
N LYS A 125 19.63 -3.94 11.31
CA LYS A 125 20.73 -4.63 12.00
C LYS A 125 20.27 -5.52 13.15
N LYS A 126 19.21 -5.17 13.87
CA LYS A 126 18.65 -6.00 14.94
C LYS A 126 17.99 -7.27 14.41
N ILE A 127 17.31 -7.18 13.27
CA ILE A 127 16.54 -8.29 12.71
C ILE A 127 17.33 -9.12 11.69
N GLU A 128 18.49 -8.65 11.23
CA GLU A 128 19.35 -9.32 10.23
C GLU A 128 19.76 -10.74 10.65
N ALA A 129 20.05 -10.93 11.95
CA ALA A 129 20.45 -12.22 12.51
C ALA A 129 19.32 -13.24 12.63
N LEU A 130 18.06 -12.87 12.36
CA LEU A 130 16.91 -13.76 12.46
C LEU A 130 16.88 -14.75 11.29
N PRO A 131 17.09 -16.07 11.53
CA PRO A 131 17.40 -17.03 10.47
C PRO A 131 16.25 -17.31 9.52
N GLY A 132 15.01 -17.12 9.97
CA GLY A 132 13.80 -17.37 9.18
C GLY A 132 13.31 -16.17 8.37
N LEU A 133 14.04 -15.04 8.38
CA LEU A 133 13.67 -13.85 7.60
C LEU A 133 14.57 -13.64 6.38
N GLU A 134 14.01 -12.99 5.39
CA GLU A 134 14.74 -12.37 4.27
C GLU A 134 14.31 -10.92 4.13
N ILE A 135 15.20 -9.99 4.47
CA ILE A 135 14.94 -8.55 4.25
C ILE A 135 15.07 -8.28 2.74
N CYS A 136 13.95 -8.00 2.08
CA CYS A 136 13.90 -7.80 0.62
C CYS A 136 13.98 -6.33 0.22
N GLY A 137 13.67 -5.42 1.15
CA GLY A 137 13.62 -4.00 0.84
C GLY A 137 12.82 -3.19 1.86
N LEU A 138 12.29 -2.07 1.39
CA LEU A 138 11.55 -1.10 2.19
C LEU A 138 10.15 -0.91 1.64
N MET A 139 9.20 -0.62 2.53
CA MET A 139 7.87 -0.12 2.19
C MET A 139 7.64 1.23 2.85
N TYR A 140 7.17 2.21 2.08
CA TYR A 140 6.88 3.55 2.56
C TYR A 140 5.44 3.94 2.22
N TYR A 141 4.76 4.63 3.14
CA TYR A 141 3.43 5.17 2.89
C TYR A 141 3.37 6.67 3.13
N GLY A 142 3.47 7.46 2.05
CA GLY A 142 3.39 8.92 2.04
C GLY A 142 1.97 9.43 2.24
N GLY A 143 1.41 9.27 3.43
CA GLY A 143 0.01 9.62 3.71
C GLY A 143 -0.26 11.11 3.88
N LEU A 144 0.75 11.95 4.14
CA LEU A 144 0.60 13.41 4.26
C LEU A 144 0.18 14.08 2.94
N ILE A 145 0.38 13.40 1.82
CA ILE A 145 -0.05 13.87 0.49
C ILE A 145 -1.55 14.11 0.41
N TYR A 146 -2.35 13.38 1.22
CA TYR A 146 -3.83 13.52 1.22
C TYR A 146 -4.31 14.83 1.87
N ALA A 147 -3.45 15.54 2.59
CA ALA A 147 -3.75 16.87 3.13
C ALA A 147 -3.42 18.00 2.13
N GLN A 148 -2.80 17.68 1.01
CA GLN A 148 -2.42 18.67 0.01
C GLN A 148 -3.60 19.08 -0.87
N LYS A 149 -3.61 20.37 -1.27
CA LYS A 149 -4.70 20.96 -2.09
C LYS A 149 -4.21 21.51 -3.42
N THR A 150 -2.88 21.51 -3.63
CA THR A 150 -2.27 22.12 -4.83
C THR A 150 -1.35 21.13 -5.52
N ARG A 151 -1.17 21.29 -6.83
CA ARG A 151 -0.23 20.49 -7.62
C ARG A 151 1.18 20.54 -7.01
N ALA A 152 1.65 21.72 -6.64
CA ALA A 152 2.96 21.89 -6.01
C ALA A 152 3.08 21.14 -4.67
N GLY A 153 2.00 21.11 -3.86
CA GLY A 153 1.96 20.32 -2.64
C GLY A 153 2.05 18.82 -2.88
N PHE A 154 1.34 18.30 -3.88
CA PHE A 154 1.46 16.88 -4.27
C PHE A 154 2.86 16.53 -4.76
N GLU A 155 3.47 17.39 -5.57
CA GLU A 155 4.83 17.19 -6.05
C GLU A 155 5.86 17.23 -4.90
N ALA A 156 5.73 18.18 -3.97
CA ALA A 156 6.61 18.29 -2.82
C ALA A 156 6.55 17.03 -1.93
N GLU A 157 5.34 16.53 -1.64
CA GLU A 157 5.17 15.30 -0.86
C GLU A 157 5.66 14.06 -1.60
N THR A 158 5.52 14.03 -2.94
CA THR A 158 6.07 12.94 -3.77
C THR A 158 7.60 12.94 -3.74
N ARG A 159 8.24 14.11 -3.81
CA ARG A 159 9.70 14.23 -3.69
C ARG A 159 10.17 13.82 -2.30
N ARG A 160 9.46 14.21 -1.23
CA ARG A 160 9.77 13.79 0.13
C ARG A 160 9.69 12.25 0.27
N GLU A 161 8.64 11.63 -0.26
CA GLU A 161 8.51 10.16 -0.31
C GLU A 161 9.72 9.53 -1.01
N HIS A 162 10.08 10.06 -2.18
CA HIS A 162 11.25 9.62 -2.94
C HIS A 162 12.54 9.73 -2.12
N ASP A 163 12.84 10.92 -1.57
CA ASP A 163 14.11 11.19 -0.90
C ASP A 163 14.26 10.36 0.38
N GLU A 164 13.20 10.23 1.18
CA GLU A 164 13.22 9.42 2.40
C GLU A 164 13.35 7.91 2.09
N LEU A 165 12.64 7.41 1.10
CA LEU A 165 12.68 5.99 0.76
C LEU A 165 14.01 5.60 0.09
N THR A 166 14.44 6.35 -0.92
CA THR A 166 15.68 6.05 -1.66
C THR A 166 16.92 6.33 -0.83
N GLY A 167 16.94 7.43 -0.07
CA GLY A 167 18.05 7.76 0.82
C GLY A 167 18.19 6.75 1.97
N THR A 168 17.07 6.27 2.53
CA THR A 168 17.10 5.17 3.52
C THR A 168 17.64 3.88 2.90
N ALA A 169 17.17 3.53 1.69
CA ALA A 169 17.65 2.34 0.98
C ALA A 169 19.14 2.41 0.67
N GLU A 170 19.64 3.58 0.27
CA GLU A 170 21.05 3.77 -0.01
C GLU A 170 21.91 3.61 1.26
N LEU A 171 21.45 4.17 2.39
CA LEU A 171 22.11 3.98 3.68
C LEU A 171 22.19 2.49 4.07
N LEU A 172 21.12 1.73 3.83
CA LEU A 172 21.11 0.29 4.08
C LEU A 172 22.07 -0.45 3.14
N ARG A 173 22.10 -0.12 1.84
CA ARG A 173 23.04 -0.71 0.86
C ARG A 173 24.49 -0.49 1.24
N GLN A 174 24.85 0.70 1.68
CA GLN A 174 26.20 1.04 2.18
C GLN A 174 26.59 0.23 3.43
N ASN A 175 25.62 -0.31 4.15
CA ASN A 175 25.79 -1.18 5.30
C ASN A 175 25.60 -2.69 4.97
N GLY A 176 25.63 -3.08 3.69
CA GLY A 176 25.65 -4.48 3.26
C GLY A 176 24.28 -5.10 2.99
N PHE A 177 23.17 -4.35 3.17
CA PHE A 177 21.84 -4.87 2.91
C PHE A 177 21.48 -4.82 1.41
N THR A 178 20.84 -5.87 0.91
CA THR A 178 20.30 -5.89 -0.46
C THR A 178 18.87 -5.36 -0.47
N MET A 179 18.67 -4.19 -1.10
CA MET A 179 17.37 -3.53 -1.24
C MET A 179 16.83 -3.75 -2.65
N ARG A 180 16.17 -4.89 -2.89
CA ARG A 180 15.59 -5.25 -4.19
C ARG A 180 14.25 -4.55 -4.46
N ILE A 181 13.47 -4.35 -3.41
CA ILE A 181 12.12 -3.79 -3.48
C ILE A 181 12.10 -2.47 -2.73
N LEU A 182 11.82 -1.39 -3.44
CA LEU A 182 11.51 -0.09 -2.87
C LEU A 182 10.05 0.19 -3.22
N SER A 183 9.17 -0.16 -2.30
CA SER A 183 7.73 -0.11 -2.47
C SER A 183 7.17 1.18 -1.90
N GLY A 184 6.80 2.10 -2.78
CA GLY A 184 6.23 3.42 -2.46
C GLY A 184 4.91 3.66 -3.19
N GLY A 185 4.61 4.91 -3.39
CA GLY A 185 3.49 5.37 -4.22
C GLY A 185 2.11 5.11 -3.63
N ASN A 186 1.24 6.05 -3.91
CA ASN A 186 -0.18 5.97 -3.63
C ASN A 186 -0.97 6.53 -4.83
N SER A 187 -2.29 6.73 -4.69
CA SER A 187 -3.12 7.21 -5.81
C SER A 187 -2.74 8.60 -6.33
N TYR A 188 -2.07 9.43 -5.52
CA TYR A 188 -1.62 10.77 -5.91
C TYR A 188 -0.16 10.78 -6.36
N SER A 189 0.77 10.27 -5.55
CA SER A 189 2.20 10.27 -5.90
C SER A 189 2.49 9.41 -7.14
N SER A 190 1.72 8.34 -7.40
CA SER A 190 1.82 7.58 -8.65
C SER A 190 1.43 8.37 -9.92
N ARG A 191 0.79 9.53 -9.77
CA ARG A 191 0.48 10.47 -10.85
C ARG A 191 1.55 11.55 -11.05
N CYS A 192 2.53 11.56 -10.15
CA CYS A 192 3.74 12.38 -10.16
C CYS A 192 4.98 11.48 -10.26
N CYS A 193 4.89 10.38 -11.03
CA CYS A 193 5.90 9.33 -11.08
C CYS A 193 7.23 9.78 -11.70
N GLU A 194 7.28 10.93 -12.37
CA GLU A 194 8.50 11.60 -12.80
C GLU A 194 9.44 11.96 -11.63
N TYR A 195 8.92 12.01 -10.40
CA TYR A 195 9.69 12.28 -9.17
C TYR A 195 9.99 11.03 -8.36
N LEU A 196 9.66 9.83 -8.85
CA LEU A 196 9.83 8.57 -8.14
C LEU A 196 10.95 7.70 -8.75
N GLU A 197 11.98 8.31 -9.33
CA GLU A 197 13.11 7.59 -9.91
C GLU A 197 13.79 6.67 -8.87
N GLY A 198 14.08 5.43 -9.24
CA GLY A 198 14.69 4.45 -8.34
C GLY A 198 13.73 3.71 -7.41
N ILE A 199 12.47 4.13 -7.30
CA ILE A 199 11.42 3.34 -6.65
C ILE A 199 11.02 2.20 -7.59
N THR A 200 10.92 0.98 -7.07
CA THR A 200 10.71 -0.21 -7.92
C THR A 200 9.24 -0.48 -8.21
N GLU A 201 8.34 -0.12 -7.28
CA GLU A 201 6.90 -0.34 -7.43
C GLU A 201 6.05 0.69 -6.70
N VAL A 202 4.86 0.96 -7.24
CA VAL A 202 3.84 1.82 -6.60
C VAL A 202 2.57 1.04 -6.27
N ARG A 203 1.93 1.40 -5.14
CA ARG A 203 0.76 0.69 -4.58
C ARG A 203 -0.51 1.52 -4.63
N CYS A 204 -0.79 2.15 -5.77
CA CYS A 204 -2.03 2.89 -5.97
C CYS A 204 -3.25 1.97 -5.84
N GLY A 205 -4.33 2.47 -5.24
CA GLY A 205 -5.56 1.68 -5.03
C GLY A 205 -6.80 2.39 -5.55
N ASN A 206 -7.08 3.60 -5.10
CA ASN A 206 -8.31 4.32 -5.44
C ASN A 206 -8.40 4.78 -6.90
N TYR A 207 -7.31 4.71 -7.64
CA TYR A 207 -7.27 5.10 -9.06
C TYR A 207 -8.29 4.35 -9.94
N ILE A 208 -8.72 3.15 -9.51
CA ILE A 208 -9.69 2.34 -10.25
C ILE A 208 -11.11 2.93 -10.19
N PHE A 209 -11.43 3.64 -9.11
CA PHE A 209 -12.75 4.24 -8.92
C PHE A 209 -12.72 5.75 -9.09
N ASN A 210 -11.67 6.41 -8.65
CA ASN A 210 -11.62 7.84 -8.37
C ASN A 210 -12.75 8.26 -7.39
N ASP A 211 -12.80 9.53 -7.05
CA ASP A 211 -13.80 10.08 -6.13
C ASP A 211 -13.85 11.62 -6.25
N VAL A 212 -14.69 12.23 -5.44
CA VAL A 212 -14.85 13.71 -5.40
C VAL A 212 -13.53 14.39 -5.04
N LEU A 213 -12.70 13.79 -4.18
CA LEU A 213 -11.39 14.36 -3.83
C LEU A 213 -10.45 14.37 -5.04
N THR A 214 -10.41 13.30 -5.83
CA THR A 214 -9.60 13.25 -7.06
C THR A 214 -10.09 14.25 -8.12
N ILE A 215 -11.38 14.56 -8.17
CA ILE A 215 -11.92 15.62 -9.02
C ILE A 215 -11.48 17.00 -8.48
N ALA A 216 -11.70 17.26 -7.20
CA ALA A 216 -11.38 18.55 -6.56
C ALA A 216 -9.91 18.92 -6.67
N THR A 217 -9.02 17.92 -6.69
CA THR A 217 -7.56 18.08 -6.83
C THR A 217 -7.07 18.08 -8.28
N GLY A 218 -7.99 17.98 -9.27
CA GLY A 218 -7.66 18.00 -10.70
C GLY A 218 -7.01 16.74 -11.26
N PHE A 219 -6.98 15.64 -10.50
CA PHE A 219 -6.41 14.38 -10.95
C PHE A 219 -7.37 13.49 -11.75
N ALA A 220 -8.67 13.75 -11.67
CA ALA A 220 -9.69 13.05 -12.45
C ALA A 220 -10.81 14.01 -12.87
N ALA A 221 -11.45 13.72 -14.00
CA ALA A 221 -12.71 14.33 -14.37
C ALA A 221 -13.88 13.53 -13.76
N GLU A 222 -15.05 14.14 -13.64
CA GLU A 222 -16.24 13.48 -13.07
C GLU A 222 -16.60 12.18 -13.80
N GLN A 223 -16.46 12.17 -15.14
CA GLN A 223 -16.72 10.99 -15.99
C GLN A 223 -15.80 9.80 -15.69
N GLN A 224 -14.66 10.05 -15.03
CA GLN A 224 -13.70 9.02 -14.64
C GLN A 224 -13.99 8.43 -13.25
N CYS A 225 -15.04 8.90 -12.56
CA CYS A 225 -15.50 8.31 -11.31
C CYS A 225 -16.44 7.14 -11.60
N ALA A 226 -16.00 5.93 -11.26
CA ALA A 226 -16.73 4.71 -11.56
C ALA A 226 -17.89 4.40 -10.61
N LEU A 227 -17.83 4.91 -9.36
CA LEU A 227 -18.89 4.71 -8.37
C LEU A 227 -19.77 5.97 -8.27
N ARG A 228 -21.08 5.75 -8.27
CA ARG A 228 -22.10 6.79 -8.11
C ARG A 228 -23.18 6.31 -7.17
N ALA A 229 -23.71 7.20 -6.33
CA ALA A 229 -24.91 6.95 -5.56
C ALA A 229 -26.13 7.46 -6.35
N VAL A 230 -27.03 6.54 -6.70
CA VAL A 230 -28.34 6.91 -7.24
C VAL A 230 -29.27 7.18 -6.08
N SER A 231 -29.96 8.32 -6.10
CA SER A 231 -30.80 8.78 -5.00
C SER A 231 -32.06 9.45 -5.52
N THR A 232 -33.14 9.28 -4.77
CA THR A 232 -34.44 9.91 -5.06
C THR A 232 -34.68 11.07 -4.12
N VAL A 233 -35.17 12.20 -4.65
CA VAL A 233 -35.68 13.28 -3.82
C VAL A 233 -37.07 12.87 -3.28
N VAL A 234 -37.11 12.59 -1.98
CA VAL A 234 -38.32 12.09 -1.30
C VAL A 234 -39.19 13.21 -0.68
N CYS A 235 -38.60 14.38 -0.45
CA CYS A 235 -39.31 15.55 0.05
C CYS A 235 -38.61 16.83 -0.41
N LYS A 236 -39.35 17.81 -0.84
CA LYS A 236 -38.88 19.18 -1.05
C LYS A 236 -39.46 20.07 0.05
N VAL A 237 -38.62 20.45 1.00
CA VAL A 237 -39.04 21.24 2.18
C VAL A 237 -39.29 22.68 1.80
N ASP A 238 -38.40 23.29 1.00
CA ASP A 238 -38.49 24.66 0.48
C ASP A 238 -37.68 24.81 -0.84
N ALA A 239 -37.43 26.05 -1.25
CA ALA A 239 -36.70 26.35 -2.49
C ALA A 239 -35.21 25.89 -2.44
N HIS A 240 -34.64 25.75 -1.24
CA HIS A 240 -33.22 25.51 -1.03
C HIS A 240 -32.91 24.17 -0.33
N HIS A 241 -33.93 23.46 0.18
CA HIS A 241 -33.81 22.24 0.93
C HIS A 241 -34.62 21.10 0.33
N ALA A 242 -33.96 20.00 0.09
CA ALA A 242 -34.58 18.74 -0.34
C ALA A 242 -34.01 17.57 0.50
N ILE A 243 -34.86 16.60 0.76
CA ILE A 243 -34.48 15.36 1.41
C ILE A 243 -34.32 14.27 0.35
N ILE A 244 -33.27 13.53 0.45
CA ILE A 244 -32.99 12.37 -0.42
C ILE A 244 -32.95 11.08 0.40
N ASP A 245 -33.15 9.94 -0.26
CA ASP A 245 -33.14 8.62 0.38
C ASP A 245 -31.72 8.06 0.61
N ALA A 246 -30.69 8.73 0.08
CA ALA A 246 -29.29 8.42 0.39
C ALA A 246 -28.81 9.24 1.59
N GLY A 247 -28.45 8.60 2.67
CA GLY A 247 -27.93 9.23 3.88
C GLY A 247 -26.60 8.65 4.34
N SER A 248 -26.29 8.79 5.64
CA SER A 248 -25.04 8.34 6.28
C SER A 248 -24.76 6.84 6.18
N LYS A 249 -25.68 6.05 5.69
CA LYS A 249 -25.48 4.60 5.42
C LYS A 249 -25.07 4.32 3.98
N THR A 250 -25.20 5.31 3.09
CA THR A 250 -24.83 5.23 1.68
C THR A 250 -23.65 6.13 1.36
N LEU A 251 -23.63 7.34 1.95
CA LEU A 251 -22.62 8.36 1.72
C LEU A 251 -21.66 8.45 2.91
N THR A 252 -20.39 8.77 2.64
CA THR A 252 -19.42 9.08 3.68
C THR A 252 -19.65 10.47 4.25
N THR A 253 -19.19 10.68 5.49
CA THR A 253 -19.11 12.00 6.12
C THR A 253 -17.75 12.67 5.92
N ASP A 254 -16.83 12.03 5.19
CA ASP A 254 -15.55 12.61 4.85
C ASP A 254 -15.77 13.85 3.98
N THR A 255 -15.13 14.95 4.34
CA THR A 255 -15.21 16.20 3.61
C THR A 255 -14.00 16.37 2.69
N CYS A 256 -14.23 16.91 1.49
CA CYS A 256 -13.17 17.50 0.67
C CYS A 256 -12.89 18.88 1.28
N ALA A 257 -11.92 18.92 2.22
CA ALA A 257 -11.56 20.19 2.87
C ALA A 257 -10.79 21.12 1.93
#